data_5160494d0e423c2f08ade33318ef9eea
#
_entry.id   5160494d0e423c2f08ade33318ef9eea
#
_cell.length_a   1.000
_cell.length_b   1.000
_cell.length_c   1.000
_cell.angle_alpha   90.00
_cell.angle_beta   90.00
_cell.angle_gamma   90.00
#
_symmetry.space_group_name_H-M   'P 1'
#
loop_
_entity.id
_entity.type
_entity.pdbx_description
1 polymer ?
#
loop_
_entity_poly.entity_id
_entity_poly.type
_entity_poly.pdbx_seq_one_letter_code
_entity_poly.pdbx_strand_id
1 'polypeptide(L)' 'MMQILNAPNLRQLVRQANDLGITKGEVVTIQQSQGQFYLVYYSKE' A
#
# COMPACT_ATOMS: atom_id res chain seq x y z
N MET A 1 9.66 -5.36 -8.34
CA MET A 1 9.73 -6.17 -7.11
C MET A 1 8.52 -5.89 -6.24
N MET A 2 7.94 -6.92 -5.68
CA MET A 2 6.77 -6.75 -4.82
C MET A 2 7.18 -6.18 -3.46
N GLN A 3 6.43 -5.21 -3.00
CA GLN A 3 6.65 -4.55 -1.71
C GLN A 3 5.34 -4.52 -0.95
N ILE A 4 5.44 -4.31 0.35
CA ILE A 4 4.27 -4.22 1.21
C ILE A 4 4.37 -2.97 2.07
N LEU A 5 3.25 -2.25 2.18
CA LEU A 5 3.09 -1.14 3.12
C LEU A 5 2.07 -1.53 4.18
N ASN A 6 2.23 -1.00 5.37
CA ASN A 6 1.19 -1.14 6.38
C ASN A 6 0.92 0.19 7.05
N ALA A 7 -0.32 0.35 7.51
CA ALA A 7 -0.75 1.56 8.18
C ALA A 7 -1.89 1.22 9.14
N PRO A 8 -2.07 2.03 10.20
CA PRO A 8 -3.13 1.78 11.17
C PRO A 8 -4.53 2.06 10.62
N ASN A 9 -4.63 2.81 9.53
CA ASN A 9 -5.92 3.06 8.89
C ASN A 9 -5.72 3.28 7.40
N LEU A 10 -6.84 3.20 6.67
CA LEU A 10 -6.81 3.26 5.21
C LEU A 10 -6.34 4.62 4.72
N ARG A 11 -6.71 5.69 5.41
CA ARG A 11 -6.33 7.04 5.00
C ARG A 11 -4.81 7.21 5.00
N GLN A 12 -4.15 6.72 6.04
CA GLN A 12 -2.70 6.80 6.10
C GLN A 12 -2.04 5.91 5.06
N LEU A 13 -2.63 4.76 4.78
CA LEU A 13 -2.13 3.87 3.75
C LEU A 13 -2.13 4.55 2.39
N VAL A 14 -3.24 5.20 2.05
CA VAL A 14 -3.35 5.94 0.79
C VAL A 14 -2.33 7.06 0.73
N ARG A 15 -2.14 7.76 1.84
CA ARG A 15 -1.18 8.86 1.90
C ARG A 15 0.24 8.37 1.66
N GLN A 16 0.62 7.25 2.28
CA GLN A 16 1.93 6.67 2.08
C GLN A 16 2.12 6.26 0.62
N ALA A 17 1.11 5.67 0.03
CA ALA A 17 1.17 5.27 -1.38
C ALA A 17 1.39 6.48 -2.28
N ASN A 18 0.69 7.58 -2.00
CA ASN A 18 0.88 8.81 -2.77
C ASN A 18 2.27 9.38 -2.61
N ASP A 19 2.81 9.36 -1.40
CA ASP A 19 4.15 9.86 -1.14
C ASP A 19 5.22 9.06 -1.89
N LEU A 20 4.99 7.77 -2.06
CA LEU A 20 5.91 6.90 -2.78
C LEU A 20 5.69 6.92 -4.28
N GLY A 21 4.65 7.61 -4.74
CA GLY A 21 4.34 7.67 -6.16
C GLY A 21 3.78 6.38 -6.73
N ILE A 22 3.15 5.57 -5.90
CA ILE A 22 2.55 4.32 -6.36
C ILE A 22 1.31 4.63 -7.18
N THR A 23 1.27 4.13 -8.42
CA THR A 23 0.14 4.34 -9.29
C THR A 23 -0.89 3.22 -9.12
N LYS A 24 -2.11 3.49 -9.60
CA LYS A 24 -3.19 2.52 -9.52
C LYS A 24 -2.82 1.18 -10.18
N GLY A 25 -2.08 1.23 -11.26
CA GLY A 25 -1.69 0.02 -11.98
C GLY A 25 -0.64 -0.82 -11.25
N GLU A 26 0.01 -0.26 -10.23
CA GLU A 26 1.03 -0.95 -9.47
C GLU A 26 0.47 -1.63 -8.22
N VAL A 27 -0.77 -1.31 -7.84
CA VAL A 27 -1.39 -1.91 -6.66
C VAL A 27 -1.85 -3.32 -6.99
N VAL A 28 -1.40 -4.28 -6.20
CA VAL A 28 -1.80 -5.67 -6.36
C VAL A 28 -3.01 -5.98 -5.51
N THR A 29 -2.96 -5.67 -4.23
CA THR A 29 -4.07 -5.95 -3.34
C THR A 29 -3.97 -5.08 -2.09
N ILE A 30 -5.12 -4.89 -1.44
CA ILE A 30 -5.21 -4.23 -0.15
C ILE A 30 -5.89 -5.21 0.80
N GLN A 31 -5.30 -5.44 1.97
CA GLN A 31 -5.84 -6.35 2.95
C GLN A 31 -5.94 -5.66 4.30
N GLN A 32 -6.86 -6.16 5.13
CA GLN A 32 -7.04 -5.69 6.50
C GLN A 32 -6.86 -6.88 7.43
N SER A 33 -6.10 -6.67 8.50
CA SER A 33 -5.89 -7.70 9.52
C SER A 33 -5.60 -7.04 10.86
N GLN A 34 -6.35 -7.45 11.88
CA GLN A 34 -6.12 -7.03 13.28
C GLN A 34 -6.02 -5.52 13.43
N GLY A 35 -6.93 -4.80 12.78
CA GLY A 35 -6.98 -3.34 12.90
C GLY A 35 -5.95 -2.60 12.09
N GLN A 36 -5.18 -3.30 11.26
CA GLN A 36 -4.21 -2.67 10.39
C GLN A 36 -4.52 -2.97 8.93
N PHE A 37 -4.07 -2.08 8.06
CA PHE A 37 -4.25 -2.24 6.63
C PHE A 37 -2.90 -2.49 5.97
N TYR A 38 -2.90 -3.38 4.99
CA TYR A 38 -1.70 -3.74 4.24
C TYR A 38 -1.95 -3.51 2.75
N LEU A 39 -0.99 -2.90 2.10
CA LEU A 39 -1.03 -2.67 0.65
C LEU A 39 0.14 -3.41 0.03
N VAL A 40 -0.16 -4.33 -0.89
CA VAL A 40 0.86 -5.03 -1.66
C VAL A 40 0.92 -4.39 -3.05
N TYR A 41 2.12 -4.02 -3.48
CA TYR A 41 2.29 -3.32 -4.75
C TYR A 41 3.59 -3.73 -5.41
N TYR A 42 3.70 -3.41 -6.70
CA TYR A 42 4.94 -3.60 -7.43
C TYR A 42 5.76 -2.32 -7.43
N SER A 43 7.00 -2.44 -6.98
CA SER A 43 7.97 -1.37 -7.09
C SER A 43 8.70 -1.52 -8.42
N LYS A 44 8.98 -0.39 -9.05
CA LYS A 44 9.75 -0.39 -10.31
C LYS A 44 11.23 -0.62 -10.10
N GLU A 45 11.67 -0.55 -8.88
CA GLU A 45 13.09 -0.72 -8.58
C GLU A 45 13.44 -2.12 -8.14
#